data_ccfc420bb7061df5f0cd854879f59f2b
#
_entry.id   ccfc420bb7061df5f0cd854879f59f2b
#
_cell.length_a   1.000
_cell.length_b   1.000
_cell.length_c   1.000
_cell.angle_alpha   90.00
_cell.angle_beta   90.00
_cell.angle_gamma   90.00
#
_symmetry.space_group_name_H-M   'P 1'
#
loop_
_entity.id
_entity.type
_entity.pdbx_description
1 polymer ?
#
loop_
_entity_poly.entity_id
_entity_poly.type
_entity_poly.pdbx_seq_one_letter_code
_entity_poly.pdbx_strand_id
1 'polypeptide(L)'
;LSGEMIRLFQAEVDHFEKIQGQRISMDGRAARLSSLVRSNGTMMAQGMAVTPLLAGWDDLAHRGRIFSYDGTGGCTEKHAHACVGSGTLFATDVLNDGYRPGMDRDEAIMLAIRALHTAISDNTTSALSGPDLSRGLYPTVAHADSTGVTRIPTEEVAVLAKRVVDEITAETEHEEVQS
;
A
#
# COMPACT_ATOMS: atom_id res chain seq x y z
N LEU A 1 -12.95 -3.26 -12.60
CA LEU A 1 -12.51 -1.87 -12.84
C LEU A 1 -11.08 -1.63 -12.37
N SER A 2 -10.72 -1.92 -11.09
CA SER A 2 -9.34 -1.72 -10.60
C SER A 2 -8.29 -2.50 -11.40
N GLY A 3 -8.55 -3.77 -11.68
CA GLY A 3 -7.64 -4.60 -12.49
C GLY A 3 -7.52 -4.15 -13.95
N GLU A 4 -8.54 -3.52 -14.51
CA GLU A 4 -8.48 -2.92 -15.86
C GLU A 4 -7.65 -1.65 -15.86
N MET A 5 -7.82 -0.80 -14.85
CA MET A 5 -7.02 0.41 -14.68
C MET A 5 -5.53 0.10 -14.54
N ILE A 6 -5.18 -0.93 -13.75
CA ILE A 6 -3.79 -1.39 -13.60
C ILE A 6 -3.22 -1.85 -14.94
N ARG A 7 -3.95 -2.70 -15.69
CA ARG A 7 -3.51 -3.18 -17.01
C ARG A 7 -3.35 -2.05 -18.01
N LEU A 8 -4.28 -1.11 -18.04
CA LEU A 8 -4.20 0.04 -18.92
C LEU A 8 -3.01 0.93 -18.55
N PHE A 9 -2.81 1.21 -17.27
CA PHE A 9 -1.66 1.96 -16.80
C PHE A 9 -0.33 1.30 -17.20
N GLN A 10 -0.20 -0.01 -16.99
CA GLN A 10 0.99 -0.76 -17.41
C GLN A 10 1.21 -0.68 -18.91
N ALA A 11 0.16 -0.90 -19.71
CA ALA A 11 0.26 -0.82 -21.17
C ALA A 11 0.68 0.57 -21.66
N GLU A 12 0.18 1.63 -21.05
CA GLU A 12 0.55 3.00 -21.39
C GLU A 12 2.00 3.33 -21.00
N VAL A 13 2.47 2.86 -19.84
CA VAL A 13 3.86 3.01 -19.43
C VAL A 13 4.80 2.26 -20.37
N ASP A 14 4.51 0.99 -20.66
CA ASP A 14 5.30 0.17 -21.58
C ASP A 14 5.35 0.75 -22.99
N HIS A 15 4.23 1.27 -23.48
CA HIS A 15 4.15 1.91 -24.79
C HIS A 15 5.02 3.18 -24.82
N PHE A 16 4.93 4.03 -23.80
CA PHE A 16 5.76 5.23 -23.70
C PHE A 16 7.25 4.87 -23.70
N GLU A 17 7.67 3.92 -22.87
CA GLU A 17 9.07 3.50 -22.73
C GLU A 17 9.62 2.91 -24.05
N LYS A 18 8.80 2.14 -24.78
CA LYS A 18 9.17 1.62 -26.11
C LYS A 18 9.36 2.71 -27.16
N ILE A 19 8.48 3.73 -27.18
CA ILE A 19 8.58 4.82 -28.14
C ILE A 19 9.75 5.74 -27.83
N GLN A 20 9.93 6.10 -26.55
CA GLN A 20 10.95 7.05 -26.14
C GLN A 20 12.34 6.43 -25.95
N GLY A 21 12.43 5.10 -25.89
CA GLY A 21 13.68 4.38 -25.64
C GLY A 21 14.27 4.62 -24.24
N GLN A 22 13.49 5.18 -23.31
CA GLN A 22 13.90 5.46 -21.92
C GLN A 22 12.76 5.22 -20.96
N ARG A 23 13.10 4.93 -19.70
CA ARG A 23 12.13 4.75 -18.64
C ARG A 23 11.39 6.06 -18.35
N ILE A 24 10.09 5.95 -18.08
CA ILE A 24 9.29 7.07 -17.60
C ILE A 24 9.64 7.36 -16.14
N SER A 25 9.82 8.64 -15.78
CA SER A 25 10.10 9.06 -14.40
C SER A 25 8.95 8.74 -13.46
N MET A 26 9.22 8.71 -12.13
CA MET A 26 8.14 8.53 -11.13
C MET A 26 7.09 9.64 -11.22
N ASP A 27 7.48 10.88 -11.48
CA ASP A 27 6.52 11.97 -11.69
C ASP A 27 5.69 11.76 -12.96
N GLY A 28 6.31 11.26 -14.03
CA GLY A 28 5.61 10.90 -15.27
C GLY A 28 4.60 9.78 -15.06
N ARG A 29 4.96 8.75 -14.30
CA ARG A 29 4.04 7.66 -13.91
C ARG A 29 2.90 8.20 -13.05
N ALA A 30 3.21 9.04 -12.07
CA ALA A 30 2.21 9.66 -11.21
C ALA A 30 1.21 10.52 -12.00
N ALA A 31 1.70 11.36 -12.92
CA ALA A 31 0.85 12.18 -13.78
C ALA A 31 -0.03 11.33 -14.73
N ARG A 32 0.52 10.22 -15.26
CA ARG A 32 -0.24 9.30 -16.12
C ARG A 32 -1.38 8.63 -15.35
N LEU A 33 -1.11 8.13 -14.15
CA LEU A 33 -2.13 7.53 -13.31
C LEU A 33 -3.20 8.55 -12.89
N SER A 34 -2.81 9.79 -12.58
CA SER A 34 -3.72 10.90 -12.33
C SER A 34 -4.70 11.11 -13.50
N SER A 35 -4.20 11.10 -14.73
CA SER A 35 -5.03 11.22 -15.93
C SER A 35 -6.00 10.05 -16.10
N LEU A 36 -5.56 8.83 -15.81
CA LEU A 36 -6.42 7.64 -15.84
C LEU A 36 -7.53 7.69 -14.77
N VAL A 37 -7.22 8.12 -13.56
CA VAL A 37 -8.24 8.30 -12.50
C VAL A 37 -9.26 9.34 -12.96
N ARG A 38 -8.82 10.48 -13.48
CA ARG A 38 -9.69 11.55 -13.96
C ARG A 38 -10.60 11.11 -15.11
N SER A 39 -10.10 10.35 -16.07
CA SER A 39 -10.88 9.84 -17.19
C SER A 39 -11.98 8.86 -16.77
N ASN A 40 -11.87 8.22 -15.61
CA ASN A 40 -12.86 7.33 -15.03
C ASN A 40 -13.88 8.03 -14.09
N GLY A 41 -13.89 9.35 -14.04
CA GLY A 41 -14.75 10.13 -13.14
C GLY A 41 -16.25 9.85 -13.28
N THR A 42 -16.74 9.51 -14.46
CA THR A 42 -18.14 9.12 -14.71
C THR A 42 -18.51 7.82 -14.00
N MET A 43 -17.59 6.85 -13.94
CA MET A 43 -17.80 5.58 -13.22
C MET A 43 -17.77 5.78 -11.71
N MET A 44 -16.97 6.74 -11.24
CA MET A 44 -16.95 7.13 -9.83
C MET A 44 -18.29 7.74 -9.39
N ALA A 45 -18.90 8.57 -10.23
CA ALA A 45 -20.24 9.13 -9.98
C ALA A 45 -21.32 8.03 -9.86
N GLN A 46 -21.08 6.85 -10.42
CA GLN A 46 -21.95 5.66 -10.33
C GLN A 46 -21.60 4.76 -9.12
N GLY A 47 -20.78 5.21 -8.17
CA GLY A 47 -20.39 4.45 -6.99
C GLY A 47 -19.26 3.43 -7.22
N MET A 48 -18.65 3.41 -8.40
CA MET A 48 -17.53 2.53 -8.73
C MET A 48 -16.18 3.24 -8.57
N ALA A 49 -15.95 3.82 -7.39
CA ALA A 49 -14.72 4.55 -7.10
C ALA A 49 -13.53 3.59 -6.95
N VAL A 50 -12.42 3.95 -7.61
CA VAL A 50 -11.11 3.34 -7.40
C VAL A 50 -10.17 4.43 -6.89
N THR A 51 -9.61 4.23 -5.70
CA THR A 51 -8.60 5.11 -5.12
C THR A 51 -7.26 4.38 -5.12
N PRO A 52 -6.40 4.61 -6.13
CA PRO A 52 -5.13 3.91 -6.21
C PRO A 52 -4.08 4.53 -5.27
N LEU A 53 -3.06 3.72 -4.95
CA LEU A 53 -1.75 4.17 -4.51
C LEU A 53 -0.73 3.80 -5.58
N LEU A 54 0.24 4.67 -5.83
CA LEU A 54 1.42 4.36 -6.63
C LEU A 54 2.64 4.45 -5.72
N ALA A 55 3.36 3.35 -5.61
CA ALA A 55 4.63 3.32 -4.89
C ALA A 55 5.71 2.71 -5.79
N GLY A 56 6.94 3.16 -5.63
CA GLY A 56 8.06 2.64 -6.40
C GLY A 56 9.37 3.34 -6.07
N TRP A 57 10.44 2.82 -6.64
CA TRP A 57 11.77 3.43 -6.56
C TRP A 57 11.94 4.49 -7.65
N ASP A 58 12.46 5.64 -7.26
CA ASP A 58 12.84 6.72 -8.16
C ASP A 58 14.35 6.72 -8.37
N ASP A 59 14.79 6.33 -9.57
CA ASP A 59 16.21 6.23 -9.93
C ASP A 59 16.91 7.61 -9.92
N LEU A 60 16.17 8.69 -10.16
CA LEU A 60 16.72 10.05 -10.15
C LEU A 60 16.88 10.61 -8.74
N ALA A 61 15.89 10.34 -7.88
CA ALA A 61 15.90 10.80 -6.49
C ALA A 61 16.61 9.80 -5.55
N HIS A 62 16.99 8.62 -6.04
CA HIS A 62 17.62 7.53 -5.27
C HIS A 62 16.86 7.19 -3.99
N ARG A 63 15.51 7.12 -4.07
CA ARG A 63 14.64 6.81 -2.93
C ARG A 63 13.32 6.21 -3.37
N GLY A 64 12.66 5.54 -2.43
CA GLY A 64 11.26 5.17 -2.58
C GLY A 64 10.35 6.40 -2.57
N ARG A 65 9.30 6.39 -3.41
CA ARG A 65 8.29 7.45 -3.45
C ARG A 65 6.89 6.84 -3.44
N ILE A 66 5.97 7.52 -2.78
CA ILE A 66 4.57 7.10 -2.66
C ILE A 66 3.67 8.26 -3.09
N PHE A 67 2.69 7.96 -3.94
CA PHE A 67 1.68 8.91 -4.40
C PHE A 67 0.28 8.39 -4.08
N SER A 68 -0.53 9.23 -3.50
CA SER A 68 -1.96 8.99 -3.27
C SER A 68 -2.80 9.84 -4.21
N TYR A 69 -3.98 9.34 -4.54
CA TYR A 69 -4.90 10.00 -5.46
C TYR A 69 -6.26 10.17 -4.81
N ASP A 70 -6.91 11.28 -5.11
CA ASP A 70 -8.32 11.46 -4.83
C ASP A 70 -9.19 11.05 -6.03
N GLY A 71 -10.50 11.06 -5.83
CA GLY A 71 -11.43 10.66 -6.86
C GLY A 71 -11.50 11.59 -8.08
N THR A 72 -10.96 12.78 -8.01
CA THR A 72 -10.89 13.73 -9.12
C THR A 72 -9.60 13.59 -9.93
N GLY A 73 -8.70 12.67 -9.52
CA GLY A 73 -7.38 12.51 -10.10
C GLY A 73 -6.35 13.48 -9.51
N GLY A 74 -6.67 14.17 -8.42
CA GLY A 74 -5.67 14.91 -7.65
C GLY A 74 -4.60 13.97 -7.11
N CYS A 75 -3.32 14.31 -7.33
CA CYS A 75 -2.16 13.50 -6.96
C CYS A 75 -1.36 14.21 -5.87
N THR A 76 -1.05 13.49 -4.80
CA THR A 76 -0.26 14.01 -3.68
C THR A 76 0.86 13.04 -3.34
N GLU A 77 2.11 13.50 -3.29
CA GLU A 77 3.23 12.71 -2.78
C GLU A 77 3.16 12.60 -1.25
N LYS A 78 3.37 11.39 -0.74
CA LYS A 78 3.46 11.08 0.68
C LYS A 78 4.90 10.74 1.04
N HIS A 79 5.43 11.36 2.08
CA HIS A 79 6.85 11.26 2.42
C HIS A 79 7.18 10.14 3.41
N ALA A 80 6.18 9.58 4.08
CA ALA A 80 6.36 8.52 5.08
C ALA A 80 5.61 7.24 4.70
N HIS A 81 4.29 7.31 4.72
CA HIS A 81 3.40 6.18 4.44
C HIS A 81 2.09 6.69 3.82
N ALA A 82 1.28 5.77 3.31
CA ALA A 82 -0.06 6.06 2.83
C ALA A 82 -0.96 4.84 2.97
N CYS A 83 -2.24 5.08 3.23
CA CYS A 83 -3.28 4.07 3.28
C CYS A 83 -4.44 4.47 2.38
N VAL A 84 -5.16 3.47 1.86
CA VAL A 84 -6.45 3.62 1.19
C VAL A 84 -7.37 2.47 1.58
N GLY A 85 -8.66 2.73 1.65
CA GLY A 85 -9.68 1.74 2.00
C GLY A 85 -10.50 2.15 3.22
N SER A 86 -11.48 1.33 3.58
CA SER A 86 -12.42 1.61 4.68
C SER A 86 -11.75 1.67 6.06
N GLY A 87 -10.66 0.92 6.27
CA GLY A 87 -9.87 0.90 7.51
C GLY A 87 -8.75 1.94 7.58
N THR A 88 -8.73 2.94 6.69
CA THR A 88 -7.64 3.92 6.58
C THR A 88 -7.33 4.64 7.90
N LEU A 89 -8.33 4.99 8.69
CA LEU A 89 -8.13 5.70 9.96
C LEU A 89 -7.28 4.86 10.92
N PHE A 90 -7.70 3.63 11.19
CA PHE A 90 -6.99 2.72 12.10
C PHE A 90 -5.57 2.38 11.60
N ALA A 91 -5.44 2.08 10.29
CA ALA A 91 -4.13 1.81 9.71
C ALA A 91 -3.20 3.02 9.80
N THR A 92 -3.71 4.23 9.59
CA THR A 92 -2.91 5.46 9.64
C THR A 92 -2.39 5.73 11.05
N ASP A 93 -3.20 5.49 12.09
CA ASP A 93 -2.78 5.68 13.47
C ASP A 93 -1.61 4.75 13.81
N VAL A 94 -1.71 3.46 13.48
CA VAL A 94 -0.60 2.50 13.67
C VAL A 94 0.66 2.92 12.91
N LEU A 95 0.51 3.39 11.67
CA LEU A 95 1.67 3.83 10.88
C LEU A 95 2.29 5.12 11.43
N ASN A 96 1.49 6.07 11.92
CA ASN A 96 1.99 7.28 12.55
C ASN A 96 2.83 6.97 13.80
N ASP A 97 2.37 6.04 14.62
CA ASP A 97 3.03 5.66 15.86
C ASP A 97 4.31 4.83 15.62
N GLY A 98 4.25 3.93 14.66
CA GLY A 98 5.32 2.96 14.42
C GLY A 98 6.38 3.38 13.40
N TYR A 99 6.05 4.30 12.47
CA TYR A 99 6.98 4.67 11.40
C TYR A 99 8.18 5.46 11.92
N ARG A 100 9.37 5.04 11.50
CA ARG A 100 10.63 5.76 11.73
C ARG A 100 11.44 5.80 10.43
N PRO A 101 12.03 6.96 10.09
CA PRO A 101 12.96 7.01 8.97
C PRO A 101 14.14 6.03 9.17
N GLY A 102 14.50 5.31 8.11
CA GLY A 102 15.60 4.37 8.16
C GLY A 102 15.24 2.97 8.69
N MET A 103 13.95 2.66 8.85
CA MET A 103 13.50 1.29 9.12
C MET A 103 14.05 0.32 8.07
N ASP A 104 14.43 -0.87 8.50
CA ASP A 104 14.80 -1.92 7.57
C ASP A 104 13.55 -2.52 6.87
N ARG A 105 13.81 -3.38 5.90
CA ARG A 105 12.76 -3.99 5.08
C ARG A 105 11.74 -4.76 5.92
N ASP A 106 12.22 -5.59 6.83
CA ASP A 106 11.35 -6.48 7.62
C ASP A 106 10.57 -5.70 8.68
N GLU A 107 11.19 -4.70 9.31
CA GLU A 107 10.50 -3.75 10.20
C GLU A 107 9.35 -3.03 9.47
N ALA A 108 9.61 -2.52 8.26
CA ALA A 108 8.59 -1.83 7.46
C ALA A 108 7.44 -2.78 7.05
N ILE A 109 7.75 -4.03 6.69
CA ILE A 109 6.74 -5.05 6.36
C ILE A 109 5.91 -5.39 7.59
N MET A 110 6.53 -5.63 8.75
CA MET A 110 5.83 -5.92 10.00
C MET A 110 4.91 -4.78 10.42
N LEU A 111 5.37 -3.53 10.31
CA LEU A 111 4.54 -2.36 10.58
C LEU A 111 3.33 -2.28 9.64
N ALA A 112 3.52 -2.54 8.35
CA ALA A 112 2.42 -2.57 7.38
C ALA A 112 1.40 -3.70 7.66
N ILE A 113 1.89 -4.89 8.07
CA ILE A 113 1.02 -6.02 8.46
C ILE A 113 0.24 -5.66 9.74
N ARG A 114 0.89 -5.04 10.74
CA ARG A 114 0.24 -4.59 11.96
C ARG A 114 -0.86 -3.58 11.67
N ALA A 115 -0.58 -2.59 10.82
CA ALA A 115 -1.57 -1.60 10.42
C ALA A 115 -2.79 -2.23 9.71
N LEU A 116 -2.58 -3.21 8.84
CA LEU A 116 -3.66 -3.95 8.21
C LEU A 116 -4.44 -4.80 9.20
N HIS A 117 -3.77 -5.45 10.15
CA HIS A 117 -4.41 -6.26 11.19
C HIS A 117 -5.33 -5.40 12.07
N THR A 118 -4.84 -4.27 12.59
CA THR A 118 -5.63 -3.33 13.39
C THR A 118 -6.82 -2.78 12.60
N ALA A 119 -6.61 -2.41 11.33
CA ALA A 119 -7.68 -1.90 10.48
C ALA A 119 -8.83 -2.90 10.26
N ILE A 120 -8.56 -4.20 10.37
CA ILE A 120 -9.58 -5.26 10.23
C ILE A 120 -10.25 -5.53 11.58
N SER A 121 -9.48 -5.61 12.66
CA SER A 121 -9.98 -5.90 14.00
C SER A 121 -10.93 -4.81 14.51
N ASP A 122 -10.64 -3.56 14.26
CA ASP A 122 -11.40 -2.41 14.75
C ASP A 122 -12.52 -1.95 13.81
N ASN A 123 -12.48 -2.36 12.55
CA ASN A 123 -13.49 -2.00 11.57
C ASN A 123 -14.51 -3.12 11.34
N THR A 124 -15.61 -3.08 12.08
CA THR A 124 -16.72 -4.05 11.96
C THR A 124 -17.34 -4.10 10.56
N THR A 125 -17.14 -3.08 9.73
CA THR A 125 -17.64 -3.00 8.35
C THR A 125 -16.71 -3.69 7.35
N SER A 126 -15.43 -3.88 7.70
CA SER A 126 -14.41 -4.49 6.82
C SER A 126 -14.29 -6.00 6.96
N ALA A 127 -15.09 -6.63 7.79
CA ALA A 127 -15.01 -8.08 8.11
C ALA A 127 -15.05 -9.03 6.90
N LEU A 128 -15.16 -8.54 5.69
CA LEU A 128 -15.32 -9.35 4.49
C LEU A 128 -14.15 -9.30 3.49
N SER A 129 -13.09 -8.51 3.69
CA SER A 129 -12.13 -8.25 2.61
C SER A 129 -10.66 -8.10 2.99
N GLY A 130 -10.24 -8.43 4.20
CA GLY A 130 -8.85 -8.27 4.64
C GLY A 130 -8.11 -9.57 4.92
N PRO A 131 -6.78 -9.49 5.15
CA PRO A 131 -6.02 -10.63 5.60
C PRO A 131 -6.50 -11.06 6.99
N ASP A 132 -6.72 -12.36 7.17
CA ASP A 132 -7.05 -12.96 8.46
C ASP A 132 -5.86 -13.83 8.88
N LEU A 133 -5.01 -13.28 9.72
CA LEU A 133 -3.77 -13.93 10.12
C LEU A 133 -4.03 -15.20 10.94
N SER A 134 -5.16 -15.23 11.69
CA SER A 134 -5.56 -16.40 12.49
C SER A 134 -5.99 -17.58 11.61
N ARG A 135 -6.50 -17.29 10.40
CA ARG A 135 -6.93 -18.30 9.41
C ARG A 135 -5.88 -18.56 8.34
N GLY A 136 -4.69 -17.97 8.47
CA GLY A 136 -3.61 -18.12 7.48
C GLY A 136 -3.86 -17.36 6.17
N LEU A 137 -4.72 -16.35 6.19
CA LEU A 137 -4.95 -15.47 5.04
C LEU A 137 -4.03 -14.24 5.15
N TYR A 138 -2.91 -14.30 4.46
CA TYR A 138 -1.87 -13.26 4.52
C TYR A 138 -2.05 -12.21 3.44
N PRO A 139 -1.63 -10.95 3.69
CA PRO A 139 -1.64 -9.92 2.67
C PRO A 139 -0.65 -10.22 1.55
N THR A 140 -0.92 -9.70 0.36
CA THR A 140 0.11 -9.64 -0.68
C THR A 140 1.05 -8.48 -0.37
N VAL A 141 2.33 -8.78 -0.25
CA VAL A 141 3.39 -7.81 0.04
C VAL A 141 4.33 -7.71 -1.16
N ALA A 142 4.72 -6.50 -1.52
CA ALA A 142 5.74 -6.23 -2.51
C ALA A 142 6.74 -5.21 -1.95
N HIS A 143 8.00 -5.37 -2.33
CA HIS A 143 9.11 -4.48 -2.00
C HIS A 143 9.63 -3.83 -3.28
N ALA A 144 9.88 -2.52 -3.23
CA ALA A 144 10.47 -1.76 -4.34
C ALA A 144 11.78 -1.11 -3.90
N ASP A 145 12.85 -1.38 -4.63
CA ASP A 145 14.17 -0.80 -4.43
C ASP A 145 14.85 -0.46 -5.77
N SER A 146 16.13 -0.11 -5.74
CA SER A 146 16.93 0.22 -6.93
C SER A 146 17.03 -0.93 -7.95
N THR A 147 16.76 -2.17 -7.56
CA THR A 147 16.79 -3.34 -8.46
C THR A 147 15.44 -3.61 -9.12
N GLY A 148 14.36 -3.00 -8.61
CA GLY A 148 13.01 -3.13 -9.14
C GLY A 148 11.96 -3.45 -8.06
N VAL A 149 10.86 -4.05 -8.51
CA VAL A 149 9.75 -4.46 -7.63
C VAL A 149 9.76 -5.98 -7.49
N THR A 150 9.82 -6.45 -6.27
CA THR A 150 9.81 -7.88 -5.94
C THR A 150 8.61 -8.20 -5.05
N ARG A 151 7.81 -9.19 -5.45
CA ARG A 151 6.76 -9.73 -4.59
C ARG A 151 7.39 -10.64 -3.53
N ILE A 152 7.04 -10.42 -2.27
CA ILE A 152 7.50 -11.24 -1.16
C ILE A 152 6.75 -12.59 -1.18
N PRO A 153 7.45 -13.72 -1.06
CA PRO A 153 6.81 -15.03 -0.96
C PRO A 153 5.85 -15.12 0.22
N THR A 154 4.73 -15.80 0.05
CA THR A 154 3.70 -15.91 1.09
C THR A 154 4.24 -16.55 2.36
N GLU A 155 5.17 -17.48 2.25
CA GLU A 155 5.82 -18.17 3.37
C GLU A 155 6.65 -17.21 4.22
N GLU A 156 7.34 -16.26 3.58
CA GLU A 156 8.11 -15.21 4.27
C GLU A 156 7.16 -14.21 4.95
N VAL A 157 6.08 -13.81 4.26
CA VAL A 157 5.04 -12.96 4.86
C VAL A 157 4.39 -13.64 6.06
N ALA A 158 4.16 -14.95 6.01
CA ALA A 158 3.59 -15.72 7.12
C ALA A 158 4.48 -15.70 8.37
N VAL A 159 5.80 -15.78 8.20
CA VAL A 159 6.75 -15.70 9.32
C VAL A 159 6.70 -14.32 9.98
N LEU A 160 6.71 -13.25 9.19
CA LEU A 160 6.62 -11.87 9.70
C LEU A 160 5.26 -11.59 10.35
N ALA A 161 4.18 -12.06 9.73
CA ALA A 161 2.83 -11.93 10.27
C ALA A 161 2.67 -12.63 11.64
N LYS A 162 3.28 -13.81 11.80
CA LYS A 162 3.27 -14.50 13.11
C LYS A 162 3.97 -13.66 14.18
N ARG A 163 5.13 -13.09 13.87
CA ARG A 163 5.85 -12.21 14.81
C ARG A 163 4.97 -11.02 15.23
N VAL A 164 4.27 -10.40 14.29
CA VAL A 164 3.34 -9.30 14.58
C VAL A 164 2.22 -9.74 15.54
N VAL A 165 1.63 -10.91 15.32
CA VAL A 165 0.58 -11.44 16.20
C VAL A 165 1.13 -11.74 17.60
N ASP A 166 2.31 -12.35 17.68
CA ASP A 166 2.96 -12.65 18.97
C ASP A 166 3.26 -11.35 19.75
N GLU A 167 3.73 -10.28 19.06
CA GLU A 167 3.96 -8.96 19.67
C GLU A 167 2.66 -8.33 20.20
N ILE A 168 1.60 -8.31 19.39
CA ILE A 168 0.30 -7.76 19.79
C ILE A 168 -0.26 -8.51 21.01
N THR A 169 -0.16 -9.83 21.02
CA THR A 169 -0.63 -10.65 22.16
C THR A 169 0.13 -10.31 23.43
N ALA A 170 1.45 -10.20 23.38
CA ALA A 170 2.28 -9.85 24.52
C ALA A 170 1.99 -8.44 25.08
N GLU A 171 1.69 -7.49 24.20
CA GLU A 171 1.30 -6.13 24.60
C GLU A 171 -0.04 -6.13 25.34
N THR A 172 -1.04 -6.87 24.84
CA THR A 172 -2.37 -6.96 25.46
C THR A 172 -2.30 -7.62 26.84
N GLU A 173 -1.52 -8.70 26.99
CA GLU A 173 -1.32 -9.35 28.30
C GLU A 173 -0.64 -8.42 29.33
N HIS A 174 0.27 -7.55 28.87
CA HIS A 174 0.94 -6.59 29.75
C HIS A 174 0.00 -5.49 30.24
N GLU A 175 -0.93 -5.03 29.42
CA GLU A 175 -1.92 -4.01 29.79
C GLU A 175 -2.95 -4.55 30.78
N GLU A 176 -3.38 -5.81 30.63
CA GLU A 176 -4.32 -6.47 31.57
C GLU A 176 -3.71 -6.69 32.96
N VAL A 177 -2.39 -6.89 33.06
CA VAL A 177 -1.71 -7.09 34.35
C VAL A 177 -1.52 -5.76 35.13
N GLN A 178 -1.57 -4.61 34.43
CA GLN A 178 -1.37 -3.28 35.02
C GLN A 178 -2.70 -2.57 35.39
N SER A 179 -3.85 -3.14 35.04
CA SER A 179 -5.20 -2.61 35.33
C SER A 179 -5.78 -3.23 36.58
#